data_a6fac63cb5ddb3d6c4d2014e5bd9ed03
#
_entry.id   a6fac63cb5ddb3d6c4d2014e5bd9ed03
#
_cell.length_a   1.000
_cell.length_b   1.000
_cell.length_c   1.000
_cell.angle_alpha   90.00
_cell.angle_beta   90.00
_cell.angle_gamma   90.00
#
_symmetry.space_group_name_H-M   'P 1'
#
loop_
_entity.id
_entity.type
_entity.pdbx_description
1 polymer ?
#
loop_
_entity_poly.entity_id
_entity_poly.type
_entity_poly.pdbx_seq_one_letter_code
_entity_poly.pdbx_strand_id
1 'polypeptide(L)'
;MSIKVKAVERNVSFDKNVEKWAYVMQAELYSKLPQSKVVQEAATRSGIAKGSINAAWEAIGEVIKAWATEGHSVAIPGLGCMRFGLRATSVSDVHLVGSGLITSRRVIFTPT
;
A
#
# COMPACT_ATOMS: atom_id res chain seq x y z
N MET A 1 -11.87 -4.05 -15.73
CA MET A 1 -10.69 -4.85 -15.36
C MET A 1 -10.91 -5.44 -13.98
N SER A 2 -10.50 -6.66 -13.79
CA SER A 2 -10.66 -7.36 -12.51
C SER A 2 -9.39 -8.10 -12.16
N ILE A 3 -9.17 -8.25 -10.86
CA ILE A 3 -8.05 -9.03 -10.34
C ILE A 3 -8.36 -10.51 -10.57
N LYS A 4 -7.43 -11.21 -11.19
CA LYS A 4 -7.52 -12.66 -11.35
C LYS A 4 -7.21 -13.33 -10.02
N VAL A 5 -7.93 -14.40 -9.72
CA VAL A 5 -7.75 -15.17 -8.49
C VAL A 5 -7.45 -16.63 -8.84
N LYS A 6 -6.73 -17.29 -7.95
CA LYS A 6 -6.43 -18.71 -8.06
C LYS A 6 -6.67 -19.40 -6.73
N ALA A 7 -7.03 -20.68 -6.78
CA ALA A 7 -7.13 -21.51 -5.59
C ALA A 7 -5.74 -22.03 -5.23
N VAL A 8 -5.37 -21.85 -3.97
CA VAL A 8 -4.09 -22.32 -3.43
C VAL A 8 -4.37 -23.22 -2.25
N GLU A 9 -3.74 -24.40 -2.26
CA GLU A 9 -3.85 -25.32 -1.14
C GLU A 9 -2.95 -24.85 0.01
N ARG A 10 -3.54 -24.74 1.19
CA ARG A 10 -2.83 -24.32 2.39
C ARG A 10 -3.17 -25.21 3.57
N ASN A 11 -2.19 -25.43 4.43
CA ASN A 11 -2.42 -26.09 5.71
C ASN A 11 -3.08 -25.09 6.67
N VAL A 12 -4.31 -25.39 7.08
CA VAL A 12 -5.11 -24.54 7.97
C VAL A 12 -5.30 -25.18 9.34
N SER A 13 -4.49 -26.18 9.72
CA SER A 13 -4.59 -26.82 11.01
C SER A 13 -4.13 -25.91 12.14
N PHE A 14 -4.89 -25.90 13.23
CA PHE A 14 -4.56 -25.19 14.46
C PHE A 14 -3.94 -26.12 15.51
N ASP A 15 -3.96 -27.41 15.26
CA ASP A 15 -3.42 -28.45 16.14
C ASP A 15 -2.21 -29.11 15.46
N LYS A 16 -1.09 -29.21 16.18
CA LYS A 16 0.14 -29.83 15.65
C LYS A 16 -0.03 -31.31 15.32
N ASN A 17 -1.01 -31.99 15.93
CA ASN A 17 -1.27 -33.41 15.72
C ASN A 17 -2.28 -33.69 14.60
N VAL A 18 -2.91 -32.65 14.06
CA VAL A 18 -3.93 -32.79 13.01
C VAL A 18 -3.61 -31.80 11.90
N GLU A 19 -3.32 -32.32 10.72
CA GLU A 19 -3.11 -31.52 9.53
C GLU A 19 -4.42 -31.40 8.78
N LYS A 20 -4.83 -30.15 8.49
CA LYS A 20 -5.96 -29.85 7.62
C LYS A 20 -5.49 -29.02 6.46
N TRP A 21 -5.86 -29.45 5.27
CA TRP A 21 -5.57 -28.72 4.04
C TRP A 21 -6.85 -28.19 3.46
N ALA A 22 -6.82 -26.94 3.02
CA ALA A 22 -7.94 -26.29 2.37
C ALA A 22 -7.48 -25.47 1.19
N TYR A 23 -8.37 -25.27 0.21
CA TYR A 23 -8.12 -24.38 -0.90
C TYR A 23 -8.52 -22.96 -0.50
N VAL A 24 -7.62 -22.02 -0.67
CA VAL A 24 -7.82 -20.60 -0.37
C VAL A 24 -7.73 -19.81 -1.66
N MET A 25 -8.65 -18.88 -1.89
CA MET A 25 -8.56 -17.96 -3.03
C MET A 25 -7.45 -16.96 -2.77
N GLN A 26 -6.56 -16.82 -3.74
CA GLN A 26 -5.45 -15.88 -3.70
C GLN A 26 -5.41 -15.08 -5.00
N ALA A 27 -5.15 -13.78 -4.90
CA ALA A 27 -4.99 -12.94 -6.08
C ALA A 27 -3.81 -13.41 -6.92
N GLU A 28 -4.02 -13.54 -8.22
CA GLU A 28 -2.96 -13.79 -9.17
C GLU A 28 -2.41 -12.44 -9.63
N LEU A 29 -1.16 -12.16 -9.28
CA LEU A 29 -0.53 -10.87 -9.52
C LEU A 29 0.43 -10.94 -10.70
N TYR A 30 0.35 -9.93 -11.55
CA TYR A 30 1.34 -9.71 -12.59
C TYR A 30 2.54 -8.96 -12.03
N SER A 31 3.58 -8.80 -12.86
CA SER A 31 4.76 -8.04 -12.48
C SER A 31 4.43 -6.57 -12.18
N LYS A 32 5.25 -5.96 -11.33
CA LYS A 32 5.13 -4.55 -10.98
C LYS A 32 5.29 -3.67 -12.23
N LEU A 33 4.41 -2.70 -12.40
CA LEU A 33 4.51 -1.71 -13.45
C LEU A 33 5.31 -0.50 -12.92
N PRO A 34 6.40 -0.11 -13.61
CA PRO A 34 7.20 1.03 -13.17
C PRO A 34 6.52 2.37 -13.46
N GLN A 35 7.01 3.42 -12.82
CA GLN A 35 6.49 4.78 -13.01
C GLN A 35 6.43 5.20 -14.49
N SER A 36 7.43 4.83 -15.28
CA SER A 36 7.47 5.17 -16.71
C SER A 36 6.27 4.61 -17.47
N LYS A 37 5.81 3.42 -17.13
CA LYS A 37 4.62 2.82 -17.73
C LYS A 37 3.35 3.56 -17.34
N VAL A 38 3.22 3.94 -16.07
CA VAL A 38 2.08 4.69 -15.56
C VAL A 38 2.00 6.06 -16.23
N VAL A 39 3.12 6.76 -16.32
CA VAL A 39 3.22 8.06 -16.98
C VAL A 39 2.87 7.98 -18.46
N GLN A 40 3.38 6.97 -19.15
CA GLN A 40 3.09 6.76 -20.58
C GLN A 40 1.59 6.54 -20.82
N GLU A 41 0.96 5.69 -20.03
CA GLU A 41 -0.47 5.42 -20.13
C GLU A 41 -1.31 6.66 -19.80
N ALA A 42 -0.93 7.41 -18.76
CA ALA A 42 -1.59 8.64 -18.39
C ALA A 42 -1.48 9.70 -19.49
N ALA A 43 -0.34 9.83 -20.13
CA ALA A 43 -0.13 10.75 -21.26
C ALA A 43 -1.03 10.37 -22.45
N THR A 44 -1.13 9.07 -22.73
CA THR A 44 -2.00 8.56 -23.81
C THR A 44 -3.47 8.89 -23.55
N ARG A 45 -3.94 8.68 -22.32
CA ARG A 45 -5.35 8.89 -21.96
C ARG A 45 -5.73 10.35 -21.85
N SER A 46 -4.82 11.20 -21.38
CA SER A 46 -5.11 12.62 -21.12
C SER A 46 -4.80 13.55 -22.28
N GLY A 47 -3.95 13.11 -23.22
CA GLY A 47 -3.45 13.97 -24.29
C GLY A 47 -2.41 14.99 -23.82
N ILE A 48 -1.94 14.90 -22.58
CA ILE A 48 -0.92 15.77 -22.02
C ILE A 48 0.47 15.18 -22.34
N ALA A 49 1.45 16.04 -22.64
CA ALA A 49 2.80 15.60 -22.94
C ALA A 49 3.40 14.77 -21.80
N LYS A 50 4.09 13.69 -22.17
CA LYS A 50 4.69 12.75 -21.21
C LYS A 50 5.60 13.41 -20.19
N GLY A 51 6.43 14.37 -20.61
CA GLY A 51 7.31 15.11 -19.71
C GLY A 51 6.55 15.90 -18.66
N SER A 52 5.45 16.54 -19.06
CA SER A 52 4.58 17.28 -18.14
C SER A 52 3.89 16.36 -17.15
N ILE A 53 3.40 15.21 -17.59
CA ILE A 53 2.80 14.19 -16.72
C ILE A 53 3.82 13.68 -15.72
N ASN A 54 5.04 13.37 -16.16
CA ASN A 54 6.09 12.87 -15.28
C ASN A 54 6.45 13.87 -14.18
N ALA A 55 6.60 15.14 -14.54
CA ALA A 55 6.90 16.21 -13.59
C ALA A 55 5.75 16.38 -12.57
N ALA A 56 4.51 16.37 -13.04
CA ALA A 56 3.34 16.47 -12.19
C ALA A 56 3.23 15.26 -11.24
N TRP A 57 3.47 14.06 -11.74
CA TRP A 57 3.41 12.83 -10.96
C TRP A 57 4.45 12.83 -9.83
N GLU A 58 5.67 13.25 -10.12
CA GLU A 58 6.71 13.35 -9.10
C GLU A 58 6.39 14.41 -8.05
N ALA A 59 5.87 15.56 -8.46
CA ALA A 59 5.45 16.60 -7.54
C ALA A 59 4.30 16.14 -6.62
N ILE A 60 3.32 15.45 -7.18
CA ILE A 60 2.21 14.85 -6.41
C ILE A 60 2.75 13.84 -5.40
N GLY A 61 3.69 12.99 -5.79
CA GLY A 61 4.31 12.03 -4.89
C GLY A 61 5.02 12.70 -3.71
N GLU A 62 5.72 13.79 -3.95
CA GLU A 62 6.38 14.56 -2.90
C GLU A 62 5.38 15.16 -1.92
N VAL A 63 4.28 15.72 -2.41
CA VAL A 63 3.21 16.27 -1.57
C VAL A 63 2.55 15.20 -0.73
N ILE A 64 2.24 14.05 -1.33
CA ILE A 64 1.64 12.92 -0.62
C ILE A 64 2.56 12.45 0.50
N LYS A 65 3.85 12.31 0.21
CA LYS A 65 4.84 11.91 1.20
C LYS A 65 4.93 12.90 2.36
N ALA A 66 4.98 14.18 2.07
CA ALA A 66 5.06 15.23 3.07
C ALA A 66 3.84 15.22 4.00
N TRP A 67 2.65 15.18 3.43
CA TRP A 67 1.41 15.21 4.23
C TRP A 67 1.18 13.93 5.00
N ALA A 68 1.45 12.78 4.39
CA ALA A 68 1.34 11.50 5.09
C ALA A 68 2.34 11.41 6.27
N THR A 69 3.53 11.97 6.10
CA THR A 69 4.54 12.04 7.17
C THR A 69 4.06 12.92 8.33
N GLU A 70 3.29 13.96 8.06
CA GLU A 70 2.67 14.82 9.08
C GLU A 70 1.48 14.15 9.78
N GLY A 71 1.02 13.01 9.31
CA GLY A 71 -0.10 12.27 9.89
C GLY A 71 -1.42 12.46 9.17
N HIS A 72 -1.44 13.10 8.01
CA HIS A 72 -2.66 13.27 7.23
C HIS A 72 -3.01 11.99 6.46
N SER A 73 -4.30 11.78 6.29
CA SER A 73 -4.83 10.83 5.33
C SER A 73 -4.98 11.58 3.99
N VAL A 74 -4.46 11.00 2.92
CA VAL A 74 -4.43 11.64 1.61
C VAL A 74 -5.29 10.86 0.62
N ALA A 75 -6.21 11.57 -0.04
CA ALA A 75 -7.07 10.95 -1.04
C ALA A 75 -6.33 10.68 -2.35
N ILE A 76 -6.56 9.50 -2.90
CA ILE A 76 -6.04 9.11 -4.22
C ILE A 76 -7.24 8.89 -5.14
N PRO A 77 -7.35 9.65 -6.23
CA PRO A 77 -8.52 9.59 -7.10
C PRO A 77 -8.83 8.17 -7.60
N GLY A 78 -10.07 7.76 -7.44
CA GLY A 78 -10.57 6.48 -7.91
C GLY A 78 -10.17 5.26 -7.08
N LEU A 79 -9.33 5.45 -6.05
CA LEU A 79 -8.82 4.33 -5.25
C LEU A 79 -9.25 4.40 -3.79
N GLY A 80 -9.06 5.54 -3.14
CA GLY A 80 -9.37 5.67 -1.72
C GLY A 80 -8.44 6.64 -1.02
N CYS A 81 -8.12 6.37 0.24
CA CYS A 81 -7.25 7.20 1.07
C CYS A 81 -6.04 6.41 1.57
N MET A 82 -4.91 7.08 1.63
CA MET A 82 -3.65 6.52 2.11
C MET A 82 -3.17 7.28 3.35
N ARG A 83 -2.66 6.56 4.33
CA ARG A 83 -2.00 7.13 5.50
C ARG A 83 -0.87 6.22 5.97
N PHE A 84 0.02 6.77 6.78
CA PHE A 84 1.03 5.96 7.43
C PHE A 84 0.51 5.40 8.76
N GLY A 85 0.78 4.11 9.00
CA GLY A 85 0.61 3.48 10.29
C GLY A 85 1.97 3.28 10.94
N LEU A 86 1.98 3.26 12.26
CA LEU A 86 3.20 3.08 13.02
C LEU A 86 3.18 1.76 13.77
N ARG A 87 4.34 1.14 13.87
CA ARG A 87 4.58 0.03 14.79
C ARG A 87 5.55 0.54 15.84
N ALA A 88 5.18 0.42 17.12
CA ALA A 88 5.99 0.89 18.22
C ALA A 88 6.06 -0.15 19.34
N THR A 89 7.12 -0.09 20.13
CA THR A 89 7.26 -0.90 21.32
C THR A 89 6.40 -0.33 22.45
N SER A 90 5.65 -1.21 23.14
CA SER A 90 4.84 -0.82 24.28
C SER A 90 5.70 -0.51 25.51
N VAL A 91 5.29 0.48 26.29
CA VAL A 91 5.90 0.82 27.56
C VAL A 91 4.82 0.93 28.65
N SER A 92 5.21 0.70 29.90
CA SER A 92 4.29 0.71 31.03
C SER A 92 4.01 2.11 31.59
N ASP A 93 4.84 3.09 31.28
CA ASP A 93 4.73 4.47 31.78
C ASP A 93 4.62 5.44 30.61
N VAL A 94 3.63 6.32 30.66
CA VAL A 94 3.40 7.35 29.63
C VAL A 94 4.60 8.28 29.46
N HIS A 95 5.37 8.52 30.51
CA HIS A 95 6.58 9.36 30.46
C HIS A 95 7.72 8.73 29.65
N LEU A 96 7.66 7.42 29.39
CA LEU A 96 8.64 6.72 28.58
C LEU A 96 8.29 6.71 27.10
N VAL A 97 7.12 7.23 26.71
CA VAL A 97 6.68 7.29 25.31
C VAL A 97 7.49 8.33 24.55
N GLY A 98 8.04 7.96 23.42
CA GLY A 98 8.82 8.85 22.58
C GLY A 98 9.06 8.25 21.20
N SER A 99 9.62 9.04 20.30
CA SER A 99 9.87 8.63 18.91
C SER A 99 10.81 7.43 18.78
N GLY A 100 11.69 7.21 19.77
CA GLY A 100 12.58 6.05 19.81
C GLY A 100 11.86 4.71 19.94
N LEU A 101 10.59 4.70 20.33
CA LEU A 101 9.78 3.47 20.40
C LEU A 101 9.21 3.06 19.05
N ILE A 102 9.27 3.91 18.03
CA ILE A 102 8.75 3.60 16.70
C ILE A 102 9.73 2.66 16.00
N THR A 103 9.30 1.43 15.76
CA THR A 103 10.13 0.40 15.12
C THR A 103 9.98 0.39 13.61
N SER A 104 8.81 0.74 13.09
CA SER A 104 8.58 0.77 11.65
C SER A 104 7.37 1.62 11.29
N ARG A 105 7.32 2.05 10.03
CA ARG A 105 6.15 2.67 9.41
C ARG A 105 5.61 1.76 8.33
N ARG A 106 4.32 1.79 8.12
CA ARG A 106 3.68 1.07 7.03
C ARG A 106 2.63 1.95 6.36
N VAL A 107 2.38 1.68 5.10
CA VAL A 107 1.30 2.34 4.37
C VAL A 107 0.00 1.60 4.65
N ILE A 108 -1.00 2.32 5.14
CA ILE A 108 -2.35 1.81 5.30
C ILE A 108 -3.22 2.45 4.23
N PHE A 109 -3.92 1.62 3.50
CA PHE A 109 -4.77 2.04 2.40
C PHE A 109 -6.21 1.65 2.68
N THR A 110 -7.12 2.65 2.61
CA THR A 110 -8.56 2.42 2.78
C THR A 110 -9.23 2.63 1.44
N PRO A 111 -9.63 1.56 0.73
CA PRO A 111 -10.29 1.69 -0.57
C PRO A 111 -11.70 2.25 -0.44
N THR A 112 -12.14 2.92 -1.48
CA THR A 112 -13.52 3.39 -1.60
C THR A 112 -14.45 2.32 -2.12
#